data_fdc2127e8ed4465455b0aed28baa247b
#
_entry.id   fdc2127e8ed4465455b0aed28baa247b
#
_cell.length_a   1.000
_cell.length_b   1.000
_cell.length_c   1.000
_cell.angle_alpha   90.00
_cell.angle_beta   90.00
_cell.angle_gamma   90.00
#
_symmetry.space_group_name_H-M   'P 1'
#
loop_
_entity.id
_entity.type
_entity.pdbx_description
1 polymer ?
#
loop_
_entity_poly.entity_id
_entity_poly.type
_entity_poly.pdbx_seq_one_letter_code
_entity_poly.pdbx_strand_id
1 'polypeptide(L)'
;TSNTDLLINKFSKLKNQSRIERLASFLQILDLIQQSEKTPLSSFVYHKKYTDVEGKRMSDVYQYTLDHFQENITLDMIAEVANMTKNAFCRYFKRRTNKTYLQFLIELRIEHACKLLYKERELSVAAISELCGFQNIANFNRKFKELKHTTPSKYRLQVA
;
A
#
# COMPACT_ATOMS: atom_id res chain seq x y z
N THR A 1 -28.53 22.71 -13.00
CA THR A 1 -27.11 22.34 -13.14
C THR A 1 -26.80 21.25 -12.13
N SER A 2 -26.56 20.05 -12.63
CA SER A 2 -26.26 18.89 -11.81
C SER A 2 -24.92 19.12 -11.06
N ASN A 3 -24.78 18.55 -9.86
CA ASN A 3 -23.51 18.54 -9.11
C ASN A 3 -22.35 18.00 -9.98
N THR A 4 -22.65 17.14 -10.95
CA THR A 4 -21.69 16.61 -11.92
C THR A 4 -21.10 17.67 -12.81
N ASP A 5 -21.93 18.60 -13.36
CA ASP A 5 -21.46 19.68 -14.24
C ASP A 5 -20.57 20.66 -13.48
N LEU A 6 -20.90 20.89 -12.21
CA LEU A 6 -20.13 21.74 -11.31
C LEU A 6 -18.76 21.13 -10.98
N LEU A 7 -18.71 19.80 -10.76
CA LEU A 7 -17.48 19.04 -10.55
C LEU A 7 -16.58 19.09 -11.80
N ILE A 8 -17.13 18.81 -12.99
CA ILE A 8 -16.39 18.83 -14.25
C ILE A 8 -15.77 20.22 -14.48
N ASN A 9 -16.55 21.30 -14.26
CA ASN A 9 -16.07 22.67 -14.41
C ASN A 9 -14.94 22.99 -13.42
N LYS A 10 -15.06 22.57 -12.16
CA LYS A 10 -14.00 22.80 -11.16
C LYS A 10 -12.72 22.01 -11.49
N PHE A 11 -12.84 20.76 -11.93
CA PHE A 11 -11.68 19.97 -12.34
C PHE A 11 -10.94 20.56 -13.54
N SER A 12 -11.66 21.05 -14.53
CA SER A 12 -11.05 21.64 -15.74
C SER A 12 -10.25 22.92 -15.44
N LYS A 13 -10.68 23.68 -14.43
CA LYS A 13 -10.02 24.94 -14.03
C LYS A 13 -8.76 24.73 -13.18
N LEU A 14 -8.56 23.55 -12.56
CA LEU A 14 -7.41 23.28 -11.67
C LEU A 14 -6.05 23.52 -12.33
N LYS A 15 -5.93 23.24 -13.63
CA LYS A 15 -4.66 23.37 -14.37
C LYS A 15 -4.14 24.82 -14.44
N ASN A 16 -5.04 25.78 -14.48
CA ASN A 16 -4.73 27.20 -14.73
C ASN A 16 -4.75 28.06 -13.45
N GLN A 17 -4.84 27.44 -12.29
CA GLN A 17 -4.91 28.13 -10.99
C GLN A 17 -3.55 28.19 -10.31
N SER A 18 -3.33 29.24 -9.50
CA SER A 18 -2.19 29.32 -8.59
C SER A 18 -2.20 28.17 -7.57
N ARG A 19 -1.08 27.95 -6.86
CA ARG A 19 -0.96 26.87 -5.87
C ARG A 19 -2.04 26.93 -4.78
N ILE A 20 -2.32 28.13 -4.27
CA ILE A 20 -3.30 28.35 -3.19
C ILE A 20 -4.73 28.16 -3.72
N GLU A 21 -5.06 28.73 -4.87
CA GLU A 21 -6.38 28.57 -5.49
C GLU A 21 -6.66 27.11 -5.85
N ARG A 22 -5.65 26.38 -6.31
CA ARG A 22 -5.75 24.96 -6.62
C ARG A 22 -6.08 24.13 -5.38
N LEU A 23 -5.43 24.42 -4.24
CA LEU A 23 -5.73 23.76 -2.98
C LEU A 23 -7.17 24.06 -2.52
N ALA A 24 -7.58 25.32 -2.58
CA ALA A 24 -8.94 25.74 -2.22
C ALA A 24 -10.00 25.05 -3.11
N SER A 25 -9.76 25.04 -4.42
CA SER A 25 -10.64 24.35 -5.38
C SER A 25 -10.69 22.86 -5.16
N PHE A 26 -9.58 22.22 -4.80
CA PHE A 26 -9.52 20.81 -4.47
C PHE A 26 -10.35 20.47 -3.23
N LEU A 27 -10.23 21.25 -2.17
CA LEU A 27 -11.07 21.08 -0.95
C LEU A 27 -12.56 21.24 -1.25
N GLN A 28 -12.93 22.21 -2.11
CA GLN A 28 -14.33 22.38 -2.53
C GLN A 28 -14.83 21.20 -3.39
N ILE A 29 -13.98 20.58 -4.21
CA ILE A 29 -14.31 19.38 -4.97
C ILE A 29 -14.57 18.20 -4.02
N LEU A 30 -13.73 18.03 -2.99
CA LEU A 30 -13.94 16.98 -1.98
C LEU A 30 -15.25 17.16 -1.23
N ASP A 31 -15.60 18.39 -0.85
CA ASP A 31 -16.86 18.69 -0.18
C ASP A 31 -18.06 18.38 -1.07
N LEU A 32 -18.04 18.79 -2.34
CA LEU A 32 -19.09 18.45 -3.32
C LEU A 32 -19.24 16.95 -3.54
N ILE A 33 -18.13 16.19 -3.58
CA ILE A 33 -18.17 14.73 -3.69
C ILE A 33 -18.79 14.12 -2.43
N GLN A 34 -18.47 14.67 -1.26
CA GLN A 34 -19.04 14.17 0.01
C GLN A 34 -20.55 14.38 0.08
N GLN A 35 -21.06 15.51 -0.40
CA GLN A 35 -22.47 15.88 -0.40
C GLN A 35 -23.27 15.22 -1.55
N SER A 36 -22.60 14.65 -2.57
CA SER A 36 -23.27 14.04 -3.71
C SER A 36 -23.83 12.66 -3.36
N GLU A 37 -24.99 12.31 -3.93
CA GLU A 37 -25.52 10.96 -3.86
C GLU A 37 -24.50 9.98 -4.48
N LYS A 38 -24.17 8.94 -3.71
CA LYS A 38 -23.19 7.93 -4.12
C LYS A 38 -23.92 6.70 -4.63
N THR A 39 -23.79 6.40 -5.90
CA THR A 39 -24.26 5.15 -6.46
C THR A 39 -23.12 4.12 -6.41
N PRO A 40 -23.31 2.94 -5.79
CA PRO A 40 -22.30 1.90 -5.82
C PRO A 40 -22.02 1.48 -7.27
N LEU A 41 -20.76 1.52 -7.69
CA LEU A 41 -20.33 1.09 -9.03
C LEU A 41 -20.33 -0.43 -9.21
N SER A 42 -20.57 -1.18 -8.14
CA SER A 42 -20.63 -2.63 -8.14
C SER A 42 -22.01 -3.08 -7.64
N SER A 43 -22.70 -3.92 -8.42
CA SER A 43 -23.94 -4.59 -8.00
C SER A 43 -23.73 -5.57 -6.83
N PHE A 44 -22.48 -5.93 -6.55
CA PHE A 44 -22.09 -6.62 -5.33
C PHE A 44 -21.70 -5.57 -4.30
N VAL A 45 -22.70 -4.96 -3.68
CA VAL A 45 -22.49 -4.26 -2.41
C VAL A 45 -22.06 -5.33 -1.41
N TYR A 46 -20.76 -5.45 -1.21
CA TYR A 46 -20.22 -6.13 -0.05
C TYR A 46 -20.60 -5.31 1.18
N HIS A 47 -21.90 -5.36 1.56
CA HIS A 47 -22.33 -5.03 2.91
C HIS A 47 -21.88 -6.14 3.85
N LYS A 48 -20.59 -6.43 3.83
CA LYS A 48 -19.98 -7.08 4.96
C LYS A 48 -19.78 -5.99 5.98
N LYS A 49 -20.73 -5.81 6.89
CA LYS A 49 -20.48 -5.16 8.17
C LYS A 49 -19.30 -5.92 8.77
N TYR A 50 -18.11 -5.36 8.63
CA TYR A 50 -16.96 -5.87 9.34
C TYR A 50 -17.30 -5.68 10.82
N THR A 51 -17.36 -6.77 11.57
CA THR A 51 -17.47 -6.65 13.01
C THR A 51 -16.24 -5.89 13.50
N ASP A 52 -16.38 -5.07 14.53
CA ASP A 52 -15.24 -4.35 15.14
C ASP A 52 -14.05 -5.29 15.43
N VAL A 53 -14.35 -6.52 15.79
CA VAL A 53 -13.37 -7.59 15.99
C VAL A 53 -12.59 -7.96 14.71
N GLU A 54 -13.25 -8.01 13.55
CA GLU A 54 -12.58 -8.32 12.28
C GLU A 54 -11.73 -7.14 11.80
N GLY A 55 -12.17 -5.91 12.03
CA GLY A 55 -11.42 -4.69 11.77
C GLY A 55 -10.15 -4.63 12.62
N LYS A 56 -10.29 -4.87 13.93
CA LYS A 56 -9.17 -4.92 14.87
C LYS A 56 -8.15 -5.98 14.48
N ARG A 57 -8.59 -7.22 14.16
CA ARG A 57 -7.71 -8.30 13.74
C ARG A 57 -6.84 -7.93 12.53
N MET A 58 -7.40 -7.28 11.53
CA MET A 58 -6.61 -6.84 10.37
C MET A 58 -5.65 -5.71 10.74
N SER A 59 -6.08 -4.78 11.60
CA SER A 59 -5.23 -3.73 12.14
C SER A 59 -4.04 -4.30 12.89
N ASP A 60 -4.27 -5.29 13.75
CA ASP A 60 -3.20 -5.96 14.52
C ASP A 60 -2.19 -6.66 13.58
N VAL A 61 -2.67 -7.33 12.52
CA VAL A 61 -1.82 -7.94 11.48
C VAL A 61 -0.97 -6.90 10.75
N TYR A 62 -1.56 -5.77 10.35
CA TYR A 62 -0.82 -4.71 9.68
C TYR A 62 0.20 -4.06 10.61
N GLN A 63 -0.19 -3.73 11.84
CA GLN A 63 0.71 -3.11 12.81
C GLN A 63 1.90 -4.00 13.10
N TYR A 64 1.65 -5.27 13.44
CA TYR A 64 2.72 -6.26 13.66
C TYR A 64 3.66 -6.34 12.45
N THR A 65 3.11 -6.38 11.23
CA THR A 65 3.94 -6.45 10.03
C THR A 65 4.79 -5.20 9.84
N LEU A 66 4.23 -4.01 10.08
CA LEU A 66 4.98 -2.74 9.98
C LEU A 66 6.10 -2.65 11.01
N ASP A 67 5.89 -3.18 12.21
CA ASP A 67 6.89 -3.12 13.28
C ASP A 67 8.02 -4.15 13.09
N HIS A 68 7.71 -5.30 12.42
CA HIS A 68 8.62 -6.45 12.32
C HIS A 68 9.01 -6.86 10.90
N PHE A 69 8.67 -6.08 9.84
CA PHE A 69 8.87 -6.52 8.45
C PHE A 69 10.34 -6.84 8.09
N GLN A 70 11.29 -6.31 8.84
CA GLN A 70 12.73 -6.57 8.68
C GLN A 70 13.14 -7.95 9.23
N GLU A 71 12.32 -8.51 10.11
CA GLU A 71 12.56 -9.79 10.75
C GLU A 71 12.01 -10.95 9.92
N ASN A 72 12.32 -12.18 10.34
CA ASN A 72 11.80 -13.38 9.70
C ASN A 72 10.37 -13.68 10.15
N ILE A 73 9.37 -13.05 9.56
CA ILE A 73 7.95 -13.31 9.85
C ILE A 73 7.51 -14.59 9.13
N THR A 74 7.13 -15.62 9.88
CA THR A 74 6.54 -16.84 9.35
C THR A 74 5.02 -16.73 9.26
N LEU A 75 4.40 -17.59 8.42
CA LEU A 75 2.94 -17.66 8.34
C LEU A 75 2.29 -18.14 9.65
N ASP A 76 3.01 -18.91 10.46
CA ASP A 76 2.50 -19.37 11.76
C ASP A 76 2.46 -18.21 12.75
N MET A 77 3.53 -17.40 12.83
CA MET A 77 3.59 -16.23 13.70
C MET A 77 2.47 -15.24 13.40
N ILE A 78 2.27 -14.90 12.13
CA ILE A 78 1.25 -13.90 11.78
C ILE A 78 -0.17 -14.45 11.88
N ALA A 79 -0.35 -15.74 11.74
CA ALA A 79 -1.63 -16.40 12.00
C ALA A 79 -1.99 -16.36 13.50
N GLU A 80 -1.00 -16.50 14.37
CA GLU A 80 -1.15 -16.36 15.83
C GLU A 80 -1.57 -14.92 16.20
N VAL A 81 -0.92 -13.90 15.65
CA VAL A 81 -1.32 -12.48 15.81
C VAL A 81 -2.78 -12.27 15.42
N ALA A 82 -3.25 -12.95 14.38
CA ALA A 82 -4.64 -12.91 13.95
C ALA A 82 -5.58 -13.80 14.79
N ASN A 83 -5.08 -14.54 15.77
CA ASN A 83 -5.81 -15.57 16.51
C ASN A 83 -6.49 -16.59 15.55
N MET A 84 -5.73 -17.10 14.59
CA MET A 84 -6.21 -18.02 13.55
C MET A 84 -5.23 -19.16 13.31
N THR A 85 -5.71 -20.27 12.77
CA THR A 85 -4.81 -21.27 12.19
C THR A 85 -4.19 -20.72 10.89
N LYS A 86 -2.98 -21.18 10.53
CA LYS A 86 -2.28 -20.79 9.30
C LYS A 86 -3.20 -20.82 8.06
N ASN A 87 -3.92 -21.91 7.85
CA ASN A 87 -4.78 -22.10 6.69
C ASN A 87 -5.98 -21.14 6.69
N ALA A 88 -6.58 -20.88 7.85
CA ALA A 88 -7.66 -19.93 8.01
C ALA A 88 -7.17 -18.51 7.74
N PHE A 89 -6.00 -18.13 8.28
CA PHE A 89 -5.36 -16.84 8.06
C PHE A 89 -5.06 -16.60 6.57
N CYS A 90 -4.43 -17.55 5.88
CA CYS A 90 -4.11 -17.40 4.45
C CYS A 90 -5.38 -17.11 3.61
N ARG A 91 -6.47 -17.84 3.86
CA ARG A 91 -7.76 -17.59 3.18
C ARG A 91 -8.38 -16.26 3.57
N TYR A 92 -8.34 -15.92 4.87
CA TYR A 92 -8.84 -14.67 5.42
C TYR A 92 -8.11 -13.47 4.79
N PHE A 93 -6.77 -13.47 4.83
CA PHE A 93 -5.95 -12.37 4.32
C PHE A 93 -6.15 -12.20 2.81
N LYS A 94 -6.07 -13.29 2.02
CA LYS A 94 -6.28 -13.26 0.57
C LYS A 94 -7.66 -12.73 0.19
N ARG A 95 -8.72 -13.13 0.91
CA ARG A 95 -10.08 -12.63 0.66
C ARG A 95 -10.24 -11.14 0.94
N ARG A 96 -9.46 -10.61 1.90
CA ARG A 96 -9.52 -9.20 2.30
C ARG A 96 -8.68 -8.27 1.43
N THR A 97 -7.54 -8.75 0.96
CA THR A 97 -6.52 -7.93 0.29
C THR A 97 -6.31 -8.27 -1.18
N ASN A 98 -6.94 -9.33 -1.68
CA ASN A 98 -6.74 -9.91 -3.00
C ASN A 98 -5.30 -10.39 -3.28
N LYS A 99 -4.46 -10.49 -2.27
CA LYS A 99 -3.08 -10.97 -2.35
C LYS A 99 -2.74 -11.87 -1.17
N THR A 100 -1.70 -12.70 -1.31
CA THR A 100 -1.21 -13.49 -0.18
C THR A 100 -0.46 -12.61 0.81
N TYR A 101 -0.35 -13.04 2.07
CA TYR A 101 0.41 -12.31 3.08
C TYR A 101 1.89 -12.17 2.69
N LEU A 102 2.50 -13.22 2.12
CA LEU A 102 3.89 -13.16 1.68
C LEU A 102 4.11 -12.17 0.52
N GLN A 103 3.14 -12.05 -0.39
CA GLN A 103 3.19 -11.01 -1.42
C GLN A 103 3.14 -9.60 -0.80
N PHE A 104 2.25 -9.39 0.15
CA PHE A 104 2.15 -8.12 0.88
C PHE A 104 3.44 -7.78 1.63
N LEU A 105 4.03 -8.74 2.36
CA LEU A 105 5.29 -8.55 3.08
C LEU A 105 6.44 -8.19 2.12
N ILE A 106 6.53 -8.88 0.98
CA ILE A 106 7.55 -8.59 -0.05
C ILE A 106 7.35 -7.18 -0.62
N GLU A 107 6.13 -6.78 -0.94
CA GLU A 107 5.84 -5.43 -1.44
C GLU A 107 6.27 -4.37 -0.43
N LEU A 108 5.93 -4.54 0.85
CA LEU A 108 6.34 -3.63 1.92
C LEU A 108 7.86 -3.50 2.02
N ARG A 109 8.58 -4.62 1.99
CA ARG A 109 10.05 -4.65 2.00
C ARG A 109 10.67 -3.94 0.80
N ILE A 110 10.11 -4.14 -0.39
CA ILE A 110 10.60 -3.46 -1.60
C ILE A 110 10.30 -1.97 -1.56
N GLU A 111 9.15 -1.55 -1.04
CA GLU A 111 8.87 -0.11 -0.85
C GLU A 111 9.84 0.54 0.14
N HIS A 112 10.19 -0.17 1.22
CA HIS A 112 11.22 0.29 2.15
C HIS A 112 12.59 0.37 1.48
N ALA A 113 12.96 -0.63 0.69
CA ALA A 113 14.20 -0.62 -0.08
C ALA A 113 14.29 0.57 -1.05
N CYS A 114 13.20 0.94 -1.71
CA CYS A 114 13.15 2.13 -2.56
C CYS A 114 13.46 3.41 -1.77
N LYS A 115 12.96 3.53 -0.54
CA LYS A 115 13.26 4.68 0.34
C LYS A 115 14.74 4.70 0.74
N LEU A 116 15.33 3.54 1.08
CA LEU A 116 16.74 3.45 1.43
C LEU A 116 17.65 3.71 0.22
N LEU A 117 17.30 3.19 -0.96
CA LEU A 117 18.06 3.46 -2.19
C LEU A 117 18.10 4.95 -2.56
N TYR A 118 17.06 5.70 -2.21
CA TYR A 118 17.02 7.15 -2.39
C TYR A 118 17.80 7.91 -1.31
N LYS A 119 17.64 7.54 -0.04
CA LYS A 119 18.19 8.29 1.10
C LYS A 119 19.64 7.92 1.42
N GLU A 120 19.96 6.62 1.39
CA GLU A 120 21.21 6.06 1.90
C GLU A 120 22.12 5.67 0.72
N ARG A 121 22.78 6.67 0.15
CA ARG A 121 23.59 6.49 -1.08
C ARG A 121 24.83 5.66 -0.87
N GLU A 122 25.42 5.72 0.34
CA GLU A 122 26.64 5.01 0.72
C GLU A 122 26.41 3.52 0.99
N LEU A 123 25.16 3.13 1.28
CA LEU A 123 24.86 1.73 1.55
C LEU A 123 24.89 0.89 0.26
N SER A 124 25.56 -0.26 0.34
CA SER A 124 25.53 -1.23 -0.75
C SER A 124 24.12 -1.79 -0.96
N VAL A 125 23.84 -2.26 -2.18
CA VAL A 125 22.55 -2.92 -2.47
C VAL A 125 22.35 -4.18 -1.60
N ALA A 126 23.46 -4.87 -1.25
CA ALA A 126 23.43 -6.01 -0.34
C ALA A 126 23.00 -5.60 1.07
N ALA A 127 23.60 -4.54 1.63
CA ALA A 127 23.25 -4.01 2.94
C ALA A 127 21.77 -3.57 2.98
N ILE A 128 21.29 -2.88 1.95
CA ILE A 128 19.86 -2.50 1.85
C ILE A 128 18.96 -3.72 1.82
N SER A 129 19.35 -4.78 1.08
CA SER A 129 18.60 -6.04 1.04
C SER A 129 18.42 -6.64 2.45
N GLU A 130 19.50 -6.69 3.22
CA GLU A 130 19.49 -7.20 4.60
C GLU A 130 18.64 -6.33 5.53
N LEU A 131 18.81 -5.01 5.49
CA LEU A 131 18.00 -4.05 6.25
C LEU A 131 16.51 -4.11 5.93
N CYS A 132 16.14 -4.62 4.75
CA CYS A 132 14.77 -4.86 4.36
C CYS A 132 14.27 -6.27 4.70
N GLY A 133 15.04 -7.09 5.40
CA GLY A 133 14.66 -8.42 5.86
C GLY A 133 14.74 -9.51 4.79
N PHE A 134 15.50 -9.31 3.71
CA PHE A 134 15.78 -10.37 2.74
C PHE A 134 17.03 -11.15 3.16
N GLN A 135 16.86 -12.44 3.37
CA GLN A 135 17.98 -13.35 3.71
C GLN A 135 18.87 -13.69 2.51
N ASN A 136 18.43 -13.37 1.30
CA ASN A 136 19.13 -13.73 0.06
C ASN A 136 19.00 -12.59 -0.96
N ILE A 137 20.15 -12.03 -1.36
CA ILE A 137 20.23 -10.93 -2.31
C ILE A 137 19.70 -11.30 -3.70
N ALA A 138 19.84 -12.56 -4.14
CA ALA A 138 19.32 -12.99 -5.42
C ALA A 138 17.78 -12.95 -5.43
N ASN A 139 17.16 -13.38 -4.33
CA ASN A 139 15.71 -13.27 -4.16
C ASN A 139 15.26 -11.80 -4.10
N PHE A 140 16.00 -10.95 -3.37
CA PHE A 140 15.74 -9.50 -3.35
C PHE A 140 15.77 -8.91 -4.75
N ASN A 141 16.86 -9.11 -5.51
CA ASN A 141 17.01 -8.57 -6.85
C ASN A 141 15.88 -9.02 -7.80
N ARG A 142 15.52 -10.31 -7.72
CA ARG A 142 14.42 -10.87 -8.51
C ARG A 142 13.11 -10.21 -8.15
N LYS A 143 12.76 -10.10 -6.86
CA LYS A 143 11.52 -9.49 -6.39
C LYS A 143 11.46 -7.99 -6.66
N PHE A 144 12.57 -7.29 -6.51
CA PHE A 144 12.68 -5.88 -6.86
C PHE A 144 12.39 -5.67 -8.35
N LYS A 145 13.01 -6.47 -9.23
CA LYS A 145 12.80 -6.39 -10.67
C LYS A 145 11.36 -6.74 -11.07
N GLU A 146 10.75 -7.75 -10.42
CA GLU A 146 9.34 -8.10 -10.63
C GLU A 146 8.40 -6.93 -10.31
N LEU A 147 8.64 -6.20 -9.21
CA LEU A 147 7.73 -5.15 -8.73
C LEU A 147 8.03 -3.75 -9.29
N LYS A 148 9.30 -3.43 -9.57
CA LYS A 148 9.73 -2.10 -10.03
C LYS A 148 10.16 -2.05 -11.49
N HIS A 149 10.15 -3.19 -12.20
CA HIS A 149 10.53 -3.33 -13.60
C HIS A 149 11.96 -2.87 -13.93
N THR A 150 12.80 -2.71 -12.91
CA THR A 150 14.20 -2.31 -13.01
C THR A 150 15.03 -2.95 -11.91
N THR A 151 16.37 -2.93 -12.02
CA THR A 151 17.24 -3.44 -10.95
C THR A 151 17.42 -2.39 -9.86
N PRO A 152 17.73 -2.80 -8.59
CA PRO A 152 17.99 -1.84 -7.50
C PRO A 152 19.05 -0.80 -7.83
N SER A 153 20.17 -1.21 -8.47
CA SER A 153 21.25 -0.29 -8.84
C SER A 153 20.80 0.73 -9.90
N LYS A 154 20.03 0.30 -10.92
CA LYS A 154 19.48 1.21 -11.92
C LYS A 154 18.44 2.14 -11.30
N TYR A 155 17.58 1.62 -10.42
CA TYR A 155 16.60 2.43 -9.69
C TYR A 155 17.28 3.55 -8.89
N ARG A 156 18.37 3.24 -8.17
CA ARG A 156 19.17 4.25 -7.44
C ARG A 156 19.63 5.39 -8.34
N LEU A 157 20.11 5.08 -9.55
CA LEU A 157 20.57 6.10 -10.50
C LEU A 157 19.43 6.96 -11.06
N GLN A 158 18.21 6.42 -11.15
CA GLN A 158 17.04 7.14 -11.67
C GLN A 158 16.42 8.10 -10.66
N VAL A 159 16.59 7.83 -9.36
CA VAL A 159 16.00 8.62 -8.26
C VAL A 159 17.04 9.48 -7.54
N ALA A 160 18.27 9.50 -8.05
CA ALA A 160 19.44 10.25 -7.52
C ALA A 160 19.41 11.78 -7.96
#